data_f42fb7582f729abf4cd28be0c8e9be1e
#
_entry.id   f42fb7582f729abf4cd28be0c8e9be1e
#
_cell.length_a   1.000
_cell.length_b   1.000
_cell.length_c   1.000
_cell.angle_alpha   90.00
_cell.angle_beta   90.00
_cell.angle_gamma   90.00
#
_symmetry.space_group_name_H-M   'P 1'
#
loop_
_entity.id
_entity.type
_entity.pdbx_description
1 polymer ?
#
loop_
_entity_poly.entity_id
_entity_poly.type
_entity_poly.pdbx_seq_one_letter_code
_entity_poly.pdbx_strand_id
1 'polypeptide(L)'
;ATAALENLYAGNDPTACWLVGSGPSILGAPVEQIAASPVVKIGVNFSGRGPDGTAPRITPDIWTSFDPTSRFHRSIFLNPRITKFLKADKQKDLIPGTTFKACDCPATYFFRSETRGYGDFLDSRSDRILNALDSFIQALDIGYRLGFRRFFCVGADFIIRPSDAQVSLAVSCGIDFDET
;
A
#
# COMPACT_ATOMS: atom_id res chain seq x y z
N ALA A 1 -18.99 15.82 -6.40
CA ALA A 1 -17.77 15.34 -5.70
C ALA A 1 -18.02 15.25 -4.18
N THR A 2 -18.64 16.27 -3.55
CA THR A 2 -18.83 16.33 -2.09
C THR A 2 -19.73 15.21 -1.56
N ALA A 3 -20.89 14.96 -2.16
CA ALA A 3 -21.82 13.90 -1.72
C ALA A 3 -21.21 12.49 -1.81
N ALA A 4 -20.33 12.23 -2.80
CA ALA A 4 -19.66 10.94 -2.92
C ALA A 4 -18.64 10.72 -1.80
N LEU A 5 -17.95 11.77 -1.36
CA LEU A 5 -17.02 11.73 -0.23
C LEU A 5 -17.75 11.58 1.11
N GLU A 6 -18.85 12.27 1.30
CA GLU A 6 -19.69 12.13 2.51
C GLU A 6 -20.21 10.71 2.67
N ASN A 7 -20.72 10.10 1.60
CA ASN A 7 -21.14 8.70 1.59
C ASN A 7 -19.98 7.73 1.88
N LEU A 8 -18.78 8.04 1.38
CA LEU A 8 -17.58 7.26 1.66
C LEU A 8 -17.20 7.32 3.14
N TYR A 9 -17.17 8.53 3.73
CA TYR A 9 -16.86 8.68 5.15
C TYR A 9 -17.92 8.03 6.06
N ALA A 10 -19.17 8.03 5.65
CA ALA A 10 -20.26 7.38 6.37
C ALA A 10 -20.30 5.84 6.18
N GLY A 11 -19.55 5.30 5.23
CA GLY A 11 -19.54 3.86 4.94
C GLY A 11 -20.79 3.36 4.21
N ASN A 12 -21.51 4.23 3.54
CA ASN A 12 -22.76 3.91 2.84
C ASN A 12 -22.55 3.18 1.49
N ASP A 13 -21.30 2.94 1.10
CA ASP A 13 -20.97 2.24 -0.14
C ASP A 13 -20.10 1.00 0.16
N PRO A 14 -20.70 -0.19 0.23
CA PRO A 14 -19.97 -1.42 0.53
C PRO A 14 -19.01 -1.84 -0.59
N THR A 15 -19.11 -1.22 -1.78
CA THR A 15 -18.21 -1.49 -2.91
C THR A 15 -17.01 -0.53 -2.95
N ALA A 16 -16.94 0.43 -2.04
CA ALA A 16 -15.86 1.38 -1.95
C ALA A 16 -14.75 0.94 -1.01
N CYS A 17 -13.52 1.33 -1.31
CA CYS A 17 -12.39 1.23 -0.40
C CYS A 17 -11.43 2.41 -0.56
N TRP A 18 -10.65 2.66 0.49
CA TRP A 18 -9.49 3.54 0.43
C TRP A 18 -8.27 2.74 -0.03
N LEU A 19 -7.54 3.28 -0.99
CA LEU A 19 -6.18 2.85 -1.30
C LEU A 19 -5.21 3.86 -0.70
N VAL A 20 -4.44 3.41 0.30
CA VAL A 20 -3.55 4.27 1.07
C VAL A 20 -2.10 3.98 0.68
N GLY A 21 -1.53 4.91 -0.06
CA GLY A 21 -0.12 4.92 -0.42
C GLY A 21 0.76 5.60 0.65
N SER A 22 2.03 5.79 0.32
CA SER A 22 3.03 6.44 1.18
C SER A 22 3.60 7.73 0.59
N GLY A 23 2.99 8.22 -0.48
CA GLY A 23 3.41 9.44 -1.14
C GLY A 23 3.13 10.71 -0.31
N PRO A 24 3.87 11.80 -0.54
CA PRO A 24 3.80 13.01 0.28
C PRO A 24 2.43 13.71 0.27
N SER A 25 1.59 13.52 -0.73
CA SER A 25 0.23 14.08 -0.76
C SER A 25 -0.65 13.64 0.41
N ILE A 26 -0.29 12.56 1.10
CA ILE A 26 -1.00 12.11 2.31
C ILE A 26 -0.97 13.16 3.43
N LEU A 27 0.03 14.03 3.44
CA LEU A 27 0.17 15.09 4.45
C LEU A 27 -0.93 16.15 4.33
N GLY A 28 -1.46 16.37 3.13
CA GLY A 28 -2.58 17.29 2.87
C GLY A 28 -3.96 16.61 2.91
N ALA A 29 -4.01 15.30 3.16
CA ALA A 29 -5.27 14.56 3.19
C ALA A 29 -5.95 14.67 4.57
N PRO A 30 -7.28 14.53 4.65
CA PRO A 30 -8.02 14.50 5.90
C PRO A 30 -7.85 13.15 6.61
N VAL A 31 -6.63 12.89 7.09
CA VAL A 31 -6.17 11.58 7.59
C VAL A 31 -7.03 11.07 8.73
N GLU A 32 -7.45 11.95 9.65
CA GLU A 32 -8.28 11.60 10.80
C GLU A 32 -9.67 11.12 10.35
N GLN A 33 -10.25 11.76 9.34
CA GLN A 33 -11.56 11.36 8.78
C GLN A 33 -11.44 10.03 8.04
N ILE A 34 -10.37 9.82 7.28
CA ILE A 34 -10.09 8.55 6.60
C ILE A 34 -9.89 7.43 7.63
N ALA A 35 -9.13 7.69 8.69
CA ALA A 35 -8.87 6.71 9.75
C ALA A 35 -10.16 6.32 10.48
N ALA A 36 -11.03 7.28 10.75
CA ALA A 36 -12.32 7.08 11.44
C ALA A 36 -13.40 6.47 10.53
N SER A 37 -13.25 6.56 9.21
CA SER A 37 -14.21 6.00 8.25
C SER A 37 -14.35 4.48 8.43
N PRO A 38 -15.57 3.91 8.42
CA PRO A 38 -15.79 2.47 8.48
C PRO A 38 -15.44 1.75 7.16
N VAL A 39 -15.15 2.49 6.10
CA VAL A 39 -14.77 1.93 4.79
C VAL A 39 -13.41 1.25 4.87
N VAL A 40 -13.29 0.08 4.25
CA VAL A 40 -12.05 -0.70 4.22
C VAL A 40 -10.88 0.11 3.66
N LYS A 41 -9.74 -0.01 4.30
CA LYS A 41 -8.48 0.64 3.94
C LYS A 41 -7.47 -0.40 3.48
N ILE A 42 -7.08 -0.33 2.22
CA ILE A 42 -6.01 -1.16 1.65
C ILE A 42 -4.74 -0.31 1.63
N GLY A 43 -3.78 -0.67 2.46
CA GLY A 43 -2.51 0.04 2.56
C GLY A 43 -1.38 -0.65 1.80
N VAL A 44 -0.45 0.14 1.28
CA VAL A 44 0.75 -0.35 0.62
C VAL A 44 2.01 0.19 1.28
N ASN A 45 3.05 -0.60 1.33
CA ASN A 45 4.36 -0.22 1.83
C ASN A 45 4.27 0.40 3.25
N PHE A 46 4.73 1.62 3.44
CA PHE A 46 4.66 2.37 4.70
C PHE A 46 3.36 3.17 4.87
N SER A 47 2.29 2.76 4.20
CA SER A 47 1.05 3.51 4.13
C SER A 47 0.58 4.04 5.49
N GLY A 48 0.25 5.30 5.52
CA GLY A 48 -0.28 5.97 6.70
C GLY A 48 0.74 6.35 7.77
N ARG A 49 2.05 6.10 7.60
CA ARG A 49 3.08 6.59 8.54
C ARG A 49 3.23 8.10 8.44
N GLY A 50 3.47 8.72 9.60
CA GLY A 50 3.90 10.10 9.65
C GLY A 50 5.29 10.31 9.02
N PRO A 51 5.66 11.55 8.68
CA PRO A 51 6.93 11.88 8.03
C PRO A 51 8.16 11.52 8.89
N ASP A 52 7.99 11.39 10.18
CA ASP A 52 9.00 10.98 11.17
C ASP A 52 9.11 9.46 11.38
N GLY A 53 8.38 8.67 10.57
CA GLY A 53 8.37 7.21 10.70
C GLY A 53 7.58 6.69 11.92
N THR A 54 6.85 7.55 12.62
CA THR A 54 5.99 7.20 13.75
C THR A 54 4.86 6.25 13.33
N ALA A 55 4.09 5.78 14.31
CA ALA A 55 2.97 4.88 14.09
C ALA A 55 2.07 5.35 12.94
N PRO A 56 1.52 4.45 12.14
CA PRO A 56 0.67 4.84 11.03
C PRO A 56 -0.52 5.63 11.54
N ARG A 57 -0.74 6.82 10.97
CA ARG A 57 -1.93 7.64 11.25
C ARG A 57 -3.20 6.97 10.71
N ILE A 58 -3.05 6.16 9.65
CA ILE A 58 -4.10 5.30 9.11
C ILE A 58 -3.63 3.86 9.26
N THR A 59 -4.28 3.09 10.12
CA THR A 59 -4.04 1.63 10.20
C THR A 59 -4.83 0.96 9.08
N PRO A 60 -4.18 0.24 8.16
CA PRO A 60 -4.90 -0.46 7.12
C PRO A 60 -5.62 -1.71 7.66
N ASP A 61 -6.76 -2.04 7.08
CA ASP A 61 -7.47 -3.31 7.31
C ASP A 61 -6.82 -4.42 6.49
N ILE A 62 -6.36 -4.08 5.29
CA ILE A 62 -5.67 -4.96 4.35
C ILE A 62 -4.33 -4.30 3.99
N TRP A 63 -3.27 -5.09 3.96
CA TRP A 63 -1.94 -4.61 3.59
C TRP A 63 -1.28 -5.50 2.57
N THR A 64 -0.56 -4.90 1.64
CA THR A 64 0.26 -5.60 0.65
C THR A 64 1.50 -4.79 0.29
N SER A 65 2.52 -5.47 -0.20
CA SER A 65 3.70 -4.84 -0.79
C SER A 65 4.36 -5.74 -1.82
N PHE A 66 4.86 -5.11 -2.88
CA PHE A 66 5.75 -5.74 -3.84
C PHE A 66 7.17 -5.87 -3.27
N ASP A 67 7.60 -4.93 -2.45
CA ASP A 67 8.95 -4.84 -1.89
C ASP A 67 9.29 -6.02 -0.94
N PRO A 68 10.58 -6.30 -0.71
CA PRO A 68 11.02 -7.31 0.24
C PRO A 68 10.45 -7.08 1.65
N THR A 69 10.12 -8.16 2.35
CA THR A 69 9.59 -8.12 3.73
C THR A 69 10.52 -7.42 4.71
N SER A 70 11.84 -7.50 4.46
CA SER A 70 12.88 -6.86 5.27
C SER A 70 12.81 -5.33 5.33
N ARG A 71 12.07 -4.69 4.40
CA ARG A 71 11.90 -3.23 4.38
C ARG A 71 10.86 -2.73 5.37
N PHE A 72 10.06 -3.61 5.97
CA PHE A 72 8.90 -3.20 6.76
C PHE A 72 9.06 -3.58 8.23
N HIS A 73 8.44 -2.79 9.10
CA HIS A 73 8.47 -3.06 10.53
C HIS A 73 7.60 -4.27 10.88
N ARG A 74 8.09 -5.09 11.81
CA ARG A 74 7.43 -6.34 12.26
C ARG A 74 6.00 -6.15 12.75
N SER A 75 5.63 -4.95 13.25
CA SER A 75 4.28 -4.67 13.74
C SER A 75 3.20 -4.86 12.69
N ILE A 76 3.50 -4.69 11.40
CA ILE A 76 2.56 -4.96 10.31
C ILE A 76 2.27 -6.46 10.24
N PHE A 77 3.32 -7.28 10.26
CA PHE A 77 3.20 -8.73 10.11
C PHE A 77 2.55 -9.40 11.31
N LEU A 78 2.89 -8.96 12.52
CA LEU A 78 2.42 -9.55 13.77
C LEU A 78 1.04 -9.07 14.22
N ASN A 79 0.49 -8.01 13.59
CA ASN A 79 -0.84 -7.52 13.93
C ASN A 79 -1.94 -8.43 13.36
N PRO A 80 -2.73 -9.12 14.20
CA PRO A 80 -3.79 -10.01 13.72
C PRO A 80 -4.98 -9.28 13.11
N ARG A 81 -5.11 -7.96 13.33
CA ARG A 81 -6.20 -7.14 12.78
C ARG A 81 -5.92 -6.67 11.34
N ILE A 82 -4.68 -6.78 10.88
CA ILE A 82 -4.32 -6.45 9.50
C ILE A 82 -4.30 -7.74 8.69
N THR A 83 -5.11 -7.82 7.67
CA THR A 83 -5.03 -8.90 6.67
C THR A 83 -3.87 -8.61 5.71
N LYS A 84 -2.89 -9.51 5.63
CA LYS A 84 -1.73 -9.37 4.74
C LYS A 84 -1.89 -10.23 3.51
N PHE A 85 -1.71 -9.63 2.33
CA PHE A 85 -1.57 -10.34 1.07
C PHE A 85 -0.14 -10.21 0.58
N LEU A 86 0.56 -11.33 0.49
CA LEU A 86 1.96 -11.41 0.08
C LEU A 86 2.13 -12.33 -1.13
N LYS A 87 3.15 -12.07 -1.94
CA LYS A 87 3.53 -13.00 -3.00
C LYS A 87 3.97 -14.34 -2.41
N ALA A 88 3.65 -15.42 -3.10
CA ALA A 88 3.95 -16.79 -2.64
C ALA A 88 5.45 -17.06 -2.44
N ASP A 89 6.31 -16.38 -3.17
CA ASP A 89 7.76 -16.49 -3.01
C ASP A 89 8.28 -15.95 -1.67
N LYS A 90 7.48 -15.10 -0.99
CA LYS A 90 7.81 -14.52 0.32
C LYS A 90 7.43 -15.38 1.53
N GLN A 91 6.83 -16.55 1.33
CA GLN A 91 6.35 -17.40 2.44
C GLN A 91 7.42 -17.72 3.47
N LYS A 92 8.65 -17.92 3.02
CA LYS A 92 9.78 -18.30 3.86
C LYS A 92 10.64 -17.12 4.32
N ASP A 93 10.29 -15.89 3.94
CA ASP A 93 11.01 -14.71 4.38
C ASP A 93 10.92 -14.58 5.90
N LEU A 94 12.05 -14.27 6.53
CA LEU A 94 12.07 -13.94 7.95
C LEU A 94 11.52 -12.54 8.18
N ILE A 95 10.69 -12.42 9.21
CA ILE A 95 10.17 -11.11 9.62
C ILE A 95 11.24 -10.38 10.44
N PRO A 96 11.56 -9.13 10.10
CA PRO A 96 12.64 -8.38 10.72
C PRO A 96 12.59 -8.37 12.26
N GLY A 97 13.70 -8.70 12.90
CA GLY A 97 13.83 -8.73 14.35
C GLY A 97 13.02 -9.84 15.04
N THR A 98 12.68 -10.90 14.33
CA THR A 98 11.98 -12.09 14.86
C THR A 98 12.58 -13.37 14.31
N THR A 99 12.14 -14.51 14.86
CA THR A 99 12.40 -15.84 14.33
C THR A 99 11.26 -16.38 13.45
N PHE A 100 10.18 -15.58 13.29
CA PHE A 100 9.01 -15.96 12.51
C PHE A 100 9.27 -15.79 11.01
N LYS A 101 8.73 -16.70 10.23
CA LYS A 101 8.57 -16.55 8.80
C LYS A 101 7.25 -15.84 8.48
N ALA A 102 7.14 -15.33 7.28
CA ALA A 102 5.90 -14.70 6.84
C ALA A 102 4.69 -15.64 6.92
N CYS A 103 4.88 -16.94 6.67
CA CYS A 103 3.82 -17.96 6.80
C CYS A 103 3.40 -18.26 8.24
N ASP A 104 4.19 -17.87 9.23
CA ASP A 104 3.86 -18.05 10.66
C ASP A 104 3.04 -16.87 11.20
N CYS A 105 2.89 -15.80 10.41
CA CYS A 105 2.22 -14.58 10.85
C CYS A 105 0.70 -14.69 10.72
N PRO A 106 -0.07 -14.14 11.69
CA PRO A 106 -1.52 -14.21 11.68
C PRO A 106 -2.11 -13.45 10.47
N ALA A 107 -3.29 -13.87 10.02
CA ALA A 107 -4.05 -13.23 8.93
C ALA A 107 -3.20 -12.92 7.69
N THR A 108 -2.31 -13.85 7.31
CA THR A 108 -1.42 -13.69 6.15
C THR A 108 -1.80 -14.70 5.07
N TYR A 109 -2.09 -14.18 3.89
CA TYR A 109 -2.49 -14.95 2.71
C TYR A 109 -1.46 -14.77 1.61
N PHE A 110 -1.25 -15.83 0.83
CA PHE A 110 -0.25 -15.84 -0.23
C PHE A 110 -0.91 -16.01 -1.59
N PHE A 111 -0.48 -15.20 -2.55
CA PHE A 111 -0.98 -15.25 -3.91
C PHE A 111 0.16 -15.52 -4.91
N ARG A 112 -0.21 -16.11 -6.04
CA ARG A 112 0.66 -16.19 -7.20
C ARG A 112 0.55 -14.88 -7.98
N SER A 113 1.68 -14.34 -8.39
CA SER A 113 1.72 -13.17 -9.25
C SER A 113 2.21 -13.52 -10.64
N GLU A 114 1.80 -12.74 -11.61
CA GLU A 114 2.40 -12.77 -12.93
C GLU A 114 2.65 -11.35 -13.43
N THR A 115 3.71 -11.19 -14.22
CA THR A 115 4.00 -9.96 -14.91
C THR A 115 3.24 -9.97 -16.22
N ARG A 116 2.29 -9.07 -16.37
CA ARG A 116 1.52 -8.85 -17.60
C ARG A 116 1.71 -7.43 -18.09
N GLY A 117 1.42 -7.23 -19.37
CA GLY A 117 1.24 -5.89 -19.91
C GLY A 117 0.04 -5.18 -19.25
N TYR A 118 0.07 -3.86 -19.26
CA TYR A 118 -1.04 -3.06 -18.69
C TYR A 118 -2.41 -3.31 -19.33
N GLY A 119 -2.46 -3.93 -20.53
CA GLY A 119 -3.71 -4.28 -21.23
C GLY A 119 -4.52 -5.38 -20.54
N ASP A 120 -3.89 -6.18 -19.67
CA ASP A 120 -4.55 -7.29 -18.97
C ASP A 120 -4.88 -6.95 -17.52
N PHE A 121 -4.83 -5.68 -17.18
CA PHE A 121 -5.14 -5.17 -15.86
C PHE A 121 -6.59 -5.49 -15.45
N LEU A 122 -6.77 -5.97 -14.23
CA LEU A 122 -8.07 -6.37 -13.66
C LEU A 122 -8.76 -7.54 -14.41
N ASP A 123 -8.03 -8.42 -15.08
CA ASP A 123 -8.61 -9.63 -15.64
C ASP A 123 -8.98 -10.62 -14.53
N SER A 124 -10.27 -10.67 -14.20
CA SER A 124 -10.80 -11.57 -13.17
C SER A 124 -10.76 -13.05 -13.56
N ARG A 125 -10.49 -13.38 -14.83
CA ARG A 125 -10.38 -14.78 -15.31
C ARG A 125 -9.06 -15.42 -14.91
N SER A 126 -8.03 -14.62 -14.62
CA SER A 126 -6.77 -15.12 -14.11
C SER A 126 -6.86 -15.45 -12.62
N ASP A 127 -6.24 -16.54 -12.19
CA ASP A 127 -6.05 -16.91 -10.79
C ASP A 127 -4.83 -16.19 -10.16
N ARG A 128 -4.17 -15.31 -10.92
CA ARG A 128 -2.95 -14.61 -10.51
C ARG A 128 -3.19 -13.12 -10.36
N ILE A 129 -2.53 -12.55 -9.36
CA ILE A 129 -2.51 -11.10 -9.14
C ILE A 129 -1.53 -10.45 -10.11
N LEU A 130 -1.94 -9.33 -10.70
CA LEU A 130 -1.06 -8.55 -11.55
C LEU A 130 0.13 -8.01 -10.76
N ASN A 131 1.31 -8.29 -11.27
CA ASN A 131 2.56 -7.76 -10.76
C ASN A 131 3.15 -6.80 -11.80
N ALA A 132 2.83 -5.53 -11.67
CA ALA A 132 3.40 -4.47 -12.49
C ALA A 132 4.66 -3.84 -11.87
N LEU A 133 5.35 -4.59 -10.99
CA LEU A 133 6.48 -4.09 -10.18
C LEU A 133 6.10 -2.91 -9.26
N ASP A 134 4.82 -2.77 -8.97
CA ASP A 134 4.26 -1.67 -8.21
C ASP A 134 3.27 -2.18 -7.15
N SER A 135 3.48 -1.77 -5.91
CA SER A 135 2.64 -2.19 -4.77
C SER A 135 1.22 -1.64 -4.86
N PHE A 136 1.05 -0.46 -5.45
CA PHE A 136 -0.25 0.20 -5.55
C PHE A 136 -1.13 -0.49 -6.59
N ILE A 137 -0.57 -0.84 -7.75
CA ILE A 137 -1.25 -1.62 -8.78
C ILE A 137 -1.61 -3.01 -8.26
N GLN A 138 -0.71 -3.64 -7.50
CA GLN A 138 -0.98 -4.91 -6.83
C GLN A 138 -2.17 -4.79 -5.85
N ALA A 139 -2.21 -3.73 -5.04
CA ALA A 139 -3.30 -3.47 -4.10
C ALA A 139 -4.64 -3.23 -4.81
N LEU A 140 -4.63 -2.54 -5.94
CA LEU A 140 -5.80 -2.29 -6.75
C LEU A 140 -6.38 -3.61 -7.31
N ASP A 141 -5.55 -4.50 -7.85
CA ASP A 141 -5.98 -5.81 -8.36
C ASP A 141 -6.52 -6.70 -7.22
N ILE A 142 -5.86 -6.71 -6.06
CA ILE A 142 -6.35 -7.42 -4.87
C ILE A 142 -7.72 -6.87 -4.47
N GLY A 143 -7.87 -5.58 -4.36
CA GLY A 143 -9.13 -4.93 -3.98
C GLY A 143 -10.25 -5.25 -4.97
N TYR A 144 -9.97 -5.20 -6.27
CA TYR A 144 -10.94 -5.56 -7.30
C TYR A 144 -11.43 -7.02 -7.16
N ARG A 145 -10.52 -7.95 -6.88
CA ARG A 145 -10.85 -9.38 -6.67
C ARG A 145 -11.63 -9.62 -5.38
N LEU A 146 -11.41 -8.79 -4.36
CA LEU A 146 -12.19 -8.82 -3.12
C LEU A 146 -13.59 -8.22 -3.26
N GLY A 147 -13.94 -7.69 -4.43
CA GLY A 147 -15.27 -7.19 -4.74
C GLY A 147 -15.41 -5.68 -4.73
N PHE A 148 -14.36 -4.93 -4.40
CA PHE A 148 -14.40 -3.47 -4.49
C PHE A 148 -14.49 -3.01 -5.95
N ARG A 149 -15.20 -1.91 -6.19
CA ARG A 149 -15.42 -1.33 -7.52
C ARG A 149 -15.16 0.17 -7.56
N ARG A 150 -15.09 0.80 -6.39
CA ARG A 150 -14.82 2.22 -6.25
C ARG A 150 -13.60 2.38 -5.33
N PHE A 151 -12.55 2.96 -5.89
CA PHE A 151 -11.26 3.12 -5.21
C PHE A 151 -10.98 4.60 -5.01
N PHE A 152 -10.76 5.00 -3.76
CA PHE A 152 -10.40 6.36 -3.39
C PHE A 152 -8.94 6.36 -2.96
N CYS A 153 -8.11 7.01 -3.75
CA CYS A 153 -6.66 6.96 -3.58
C CYS A 153 -6.17 8.14 -2.75
N VAL A 154 -5.28 7.87 -1.82
CA VAL A 154 -4.56 8.87 -1.03
C VAL A 154 -3.10 8.49 -0.89
N GLY A 155 -2.17 9.45 -0.98
CA GLY A 155 -0.74 9.18 -0.96
C GLY A 155 -0.25 8.38 -2.18
N ALA A 156 -0.88 8.57 -3.34
CA ALA A 156 -0.59 7.87 -4.59
C ALA A 156 -0.01 8.86 -5.63
N ASP A 157 1.12 9.48 -5.30
CA ASP A 157 1.65 10.58 -6.09
C ASP A 157 2.34 10.12 -7.37
N PHE A 158 2.90 8.91 -7.38
CA PHE A 158 3.67 8.34 -8.48
C PHE A 158 4.83 9.22 -8.97
N ILE A 159 5.21 10.23 -8.18
CA ILE A 159 6.29 11.17 -8.47
C ILE A 159 7.30 11.06 -7.34
N ILE A 160 8.54 10.77 -7.68
CA ILE A 160 9.66 10.84 -6.74
C ILE A 160 10.24 12.25 -6.85
N ARG A 161 9.98 13.09 -5.85
CA ARG A 161 10.64 14.38 -5.71
C ARG A 161 11.67 14.29 -4.58
N PRO A 162 12.95 14.41 -4.90
CA PRO A 162 13.97 14.46 -3.86
C PRO A 162 13.77 15.74 -3.03
N SER A 163 14.08 15.66 -1.73
CA SER A 163 14.17 16.86 -0.89
C SER A 163 15.42 17.67 -1.27
N ASP A 164 15.41 18.96 -0.96
CA ASP A 164 16.57 19.83 -1.19
C ASP A 164 17.86 19.27 -0.56
N ALA A 165 17.75 18.64 0.62
CA ALA A 165 18.87 17.98 1.27
C ALA A 165 19.39 16.78 0.47
N GLN A 166 18.51 16.00 -0.16
CA GLN A 166 18.90 14.88 -1.02
C GLN A 166 19.54 15.36 -2.32
N VAL A 167 18.99 16.42 -2.91
CA VAL A 167 19.57 17.08 -4.11
C VAL A 167 20.96 17.60 -3.77
N SER A 168 21.10 18.34 -2.66
CA SER A 168 22.38 18.89 -2.21
C SER A 168 23.42 17.79 -1.95
N LEU A 169 22.99 16.68 -1.34
CA LEU A 169 23.87 15.54 -1.11
C LEU A 169 24.29 14.89 -2.45
N ALA A 170 23.37 14.69 -3.37
CA ALA A 170 23.66 14.11 -4.69
C ALA A 170 24.67 14.97 -5.46
N VAL A 171 24.46 16.28 -5.49
CA VAL A 171 25.38 17.24 -6.12
C VAL A 171 26.76 17.20 -5.46
N SER A 172 26.83 17.13 -4.12
CA SER A 172 28.10 17.01 -3.40
C SER A 172 28.86 15.70 -3.70
N CYS A 173 28.13 14.66 -4.12
CA CYS A 173 28.69 13.38 -4.57
C CYS A 173 29.00 13.37 -6.08
N GLY A 174 28.85 14.48 -6.79
CA GLY A 174 29.12 14.59 -8.23
C GLY A 174 28.01 13.98 -9.10
N ILE A 175 26.82 13.79 -8.55
CA ILE A 175 25.64 13.32 -9.30
C ILE A 175 24.93 14.56 -9.84
N ASP A 176 24.85 14.66 -11.15
CA ASP A 176 24.07 15.73 -11.81
C ASP A 176 22.58 15.39 -11.70
N PHE A 177 21.80 16.29 -11.11
CA PHE A 177 20.37 16.12 -10.93
C PHE A 177 19.67 16.98 -11.98
N ASP A 178 19.20 16.37 -13.05
CA ASP A 178 18.38 17.03 -14.07
C ASP A 178 16.91 17.03 -13.62
N GLU A 179 16.32 18.20 -13.43
CA GLU A 179 14.92 18.40 -13.04
C GLU A 179 13.94 18.25 -14.23
N THR A 180 14.18 17.33 -15.15
CA THR A 180 13.25 17.09 -16.28
C THR A 180 11.99 16.35 -15.89
#